data_be782783f138efa1442be94b8ddef481
#
_entry.id   be782783f138efa1442be94b8ddef481
#
_cell.length_a   1.000
_cell.length_b   1.000
_cell.length_c   1.000
_cell.angle_alpha   90.00
_cell.angle_beta   90.00
_cell.angle_gamma   90.00
#
_symmetry.space_group_name_H-M   'P 1'
#
loop_
_entity.id
_entity.type
_entity.pdbx_description
1 polymer ?
#
loop_
_entity_poly.entity_id
_entity_poly.type
_entity_poly.pdbx_seq_one_letter_code
_entity_poly.pdbx_strand_id
1 'polypeptide(L)'
;MEQKKDIFISYKDNDEGAFFARQQAEALERLNYSVYFNPNEHKSADFTEKIAFAVKNCKDFVLIVSQKCLDALKSGNERDWVRFELLTARAEGKNIIPLMLNGVKMPSKFEELPQELTFLPKIDNIEVLKPQQFENSPLSELIGSIVSKAEKNDIFRDDFNNNALYDVIADFEETKKRAEQGEAKAMYELANMYFYGYADENGESKRSFPNAYKWLKTLSDLNGEYSSLANAMLAKMHYRGVVPREKQSFAKSYEYHKKASVESEYSKQQMAYMLSIGLGCAFDFEETEKAYLATMGNNDNIAVAGLANFYIRYGKFKKAADLYEQILHTFPKAAYDLGCLYKIGVLSDPPKPDYFKAAFYFQHAINSGYSNAEVHFQLGMLYFHGCNGFFCDFKIAQQNFEIAADAGHTAAQYLLGYMYEHGHNEVNLEKAIHYHTLAADNGDALSPTHLSILYQLPECKNYHKAFHYASIAAKNGEKEGEFVLGNLYFFGRGCEADVDKAYELYKRAWEHGCDQAQFMLEKIEKINQNH
;
A
#
# COMPACT_ATOMS: atom_id res chain seq x y z
N MET A 1 -1.15 -24.35 -15.23
CA MET A 1 -2.32 -24.28 -14.32
C MET A 1 -2.18 -22.97 -13.55
N GLU A 2 -3.04 -22.00 -13.84
CA GLU A 2 -3.03 -20.74 -13.08
C GLU A 2 -3.45 -21.04 -11.64
N GLN A 3 -2.65 -20.56 -10.69
CA GLN A 3 -2.91 -20.75 -9.27
C GLN A 3 -4.17 -19.99 -8.85
N LYS A 4 -5.06 -20.65 -8.11
CA LYS A 4 -6.22 -20.02 -7.50
C LYS A 4 -5.76 -18.91 -6.55
N LYS A 5 -6.28 -17.69 -6.72
CA LYS A 5 -5.96 -16.54 -5.87
C LYS A 5 -7.07 -16.31 -4.85
N ASP A 6 -6.73 -15.83 -3.65
CA ASP A 6 -7.73 -15.59 -2.61
C ASP A 6 -8.48 -14.29 -2.87
N ILE A 7 -7.77 -13.26 -3.30
CA ILE A 7 -8.29 -11.89 -3.44
C ILE A 7 -8.07 -11.39 -4.86
N PHE A 8 -9.08 -10.72 -5.42
CA PHE A 8 -8.98 -9.96 -6.67
C PHE A 8 -9.14 -8.47 -6.35
N ILE A 9 -8.21 -7.63 -6.82
CA ILE A 9 -8.30 -6.16 -6.65
C ILE A 9 -8.61 -5.53 -8.00
N SER A 10 -9.78 -4.91 -8.09
CA SER A 10 -10.26 -4.14 -9.24
C SER A 10 -10.07 -2.63 -9.00
N TYR A 11 -9.59 -1.92 -10.00
CA TYR A 11 -9.33 -0.47 -9.95
C TYR A 11 -9.39 0.14 -11.34
N LYS A 12 -9.50 1.47 -11.42
CA LYS A 12 -9.42 2.20 -12.70
C LYS A 12 -7.98 2.58 -12.99
N ASP A 13 -7.51 2.26 -14.20
CA ASP A 13 -6.16 2.61 -14.64
C ASP A 13 -5.91 4.13 -14.73
N ASN A 14 -4.63 4.50 -14.55
CA ASN A 14 -4.12 5.86 -14.70
C ASN A 14 -4.78 6.89 -13.76
N ASP A 15 -5.09 6.49 -12.53
CA ASP A 15 -5.53 7.39 -11.48
C ASP A 15 -4.90 7.05 -10.11
N GLU A 16 -5.27 7.82 -9.08
CA GLU A 16 -4.87 7.57 -7.69
C GLU A 16 -5.29 6.18 -7.17
N GLY A 17 -6.35 5.60 -7.77
CA GLY A 17 -6.84 4.27 -7.45
C GLY A 17 -5.84 3.18 -7.81
N ALA A 18 -5.12 3.32 -8.93
CA ALA A 18 -4.11 2.36 -9.35
C ALA A 18 -2.93 2.29 -8.36
N PHE A 19 -2.45 3.45 -7.89
CA PHE A 19 -1.40 3.54 -6.88
C PHE A 19 -1.84 2.92 -5.56
N PHE A 20 -3.04 3.25 -5.11
CA PHE A 20 -3.61 2.71 -3.88
C PHE A 20 -3.85 1.20 -3.97
N ALA A 21 -4.37 0.71 -5.10
CA ALA A 21 -4.59 -0.71 -5.35
C ALA A 21 -3.30 -1.52 -5.21
N ARG A 22 -2.20 -1.00 -5.76
CA ARG A 22 -0.87 -1.60 -5.62
C ARG A 22 -0.43 -1.69 -4.17
N GLN A 23 -0.55 -0.59 -3.40
CA GLN A 23 -0.20 -0.60 -1.98
C GLN A 23 -1.00 -1.62 -1.19
N GLN A 24 -2.31 -1.75 -1.47
CA GLN A 24 -3.15 -2.74 -0.80
C GLN A 24 -2.77 -4.17 -1.21
N ALA A 25 -2.47 -4.42 -2.49
CA ALA A 25 -2.01 -5.72 -2.97
C ALA A 25 -0.72 -6.14 -2.25
N GLU A 26 0.29 -5.28 -2.24
CA GLU A 26 1.56 -5.54 -1.55
C GLU A 26 1.38 -5.76 -0.05
N ALA A 27 0.53 -4.96 0.60
CA ALA A 27 0.25 -5.11 2.02
C ALA A 27 -0.46 -6.44 2.33
N LEU A 28 -1.42 -6.85 1.50
CA LEU A 28 -2.10 -8.14 1.64
C LEU A 28 -1.18 -9.32 1.35
N GLU A 29 -0.29 -9.20 0.36
CA GLU A 29 0.70 -10.24 0.05
C GLU A 29 1.72 -10.41 1.19
N ARG A 30 2.15 -9.32 1.83
CA ARG A 30 2.98 -9.36 3.06
C ARG A 30 2.28 -10.11 4.20
N LEU A 31 0.97 -10.09 4.21
CA LEU A 31 0.13 -10.85 5.14
C LEU A 31 -0.17 -12.27 4.63
N ASN A 32 0.55 -12.77 3.61
CA ASN A 32 0.42 -14.07 2.95
C ASN A 32 -0.96 -14.34 2.33
N TYR A 33 -1.73 -13.34 1.92
CA TYR A 33 -2.85 -13.52 1.00
C TYR A 33 -2.31 -13.72 -0.42
N SER A 34 -2.91 -14.58 -1.19
CA SER A 34 -2.62 -14.65 -2.62
C SER A 34 -3.53 -13.67 -3.35
N VAL A 35 -2.93 -12.61 -3.90
CA VAL A 35 -3.67 -11.51 -4.54
C VAL A 35 -3.54 -11.59 -6.06
N TYR A 36 -4.63 -11.39 -6.78
CA TYR A 36 -4.62 -11.08 -8.20
C TYR A 36 -4.67 -9.56 -8.34
N PHE A 37 -3.58 -9.00 -8.79
CA PHE A 37 -3.45 -7.59 -9.12
C PHE A 37 -2.53 -7.49 -10.33
N ASN A 38 -3.04 -6.94 -11.45
CA ASN A 38 -2.23 -6.81 -12.65
C ASN A 38 -2.36 -5.42 -13.26
N PRO A 39 -1.34 -4.57 -13.11
CA PRO A 39 -1.36 -3.20 -13.63
C PRO A 39 -1.14 -3.09 -15.15
N ASN A 40 -0.73 -4.15 -15.86
CA ASN A 40 -0.16 -4.02 -17.21
C ASN A 40 -0.82 -4.85 -18.33
N GLU A 41 -1.88 -5.62 -18.09
CA GLU A 41 -2.38 -6.60 -19.08
C GLU A 41 -3.56 -6.16 -19.96
N HIS A 42 -3.92 -4.89 -20.03
CA HIS A 42 -5.13 -4.40 -20.74
C HIS A 42 -5.10 -4.48 -22.29
N LYS A 43 -4.21 -5.25 -22.92
CA LYS A 43 -3.96 -5.14 -24.37
C LYS A 43 -4.08 -6.43 -25.21
N SER A 44 -4.45 -7.59 -24.65
CA SER A 44 -4.56 -8.82 -25.44
C SER A 44 -5.99 -9.37 -25.54
N ALA A 45 -6.32 -10.05 -26.66
CA ALA A 45 -7.63 -10.70 -26.86
C ALA A 45 -7.93 -11.80 -25.81
N ASP A 46 -6.89 -12.40 -25.23
CA ASP A 46 -6.97 -13.40 -24.16
C ASP A 46 -7.30 -12.80 -22.78
N PHE A 47 -7.35 -11.48 -22.68
CA PHE A 47 -7.45 -10.77 -21.41
C PHE A 47 -8.80 -10.96 -20.71
N THR A 48 -9.89 -10.94 -21.46
CA THR A 48 -11.26 -11.12 -20.93
C THR A 48 -11.43 -12.47 -20.25
N GLU A 49 -10.90 -13.54 -20.85
CA GLU A 49 -10.99 -14.89 -20.30
C GLU A 49 -10.13 -15.04 -19.04
N LYS A 50 -8.94 -14.47 -19.03
CA LYS A 50 -8.04 -14.49 -17.86
C LYS A 50 -8.64 -13.75 -16.67
N ILE A 51 -9.21 -12.55 -16.89
CA ILE A 51 -9.89 -11.79 -15.83
C ILE A 51 -11.11 -12.55 -15.33
N ALA A 52 -11.97 -13.01 -16.21
CA ALA A 52 -13.14 -13.79 -15.82
C ALA A 52 -12.75 -15.03 -15.01
N PHE A 53 -11.68 -15.71 -15.41
CA PHE A 53 -11.12 -16.84 -14.66
C PHE A 53 -10.60 -16.42 -13.28
N ALA A 54 -9.84 -15.32 -13.19
CA ALA A 54 -9.29 -14.83 -11.93
C ALA A 54 -10.40 -14.40 -10.95
N VAL A 55 -11.41 -13.66 -11.42
CA VAL A 55 -12.59 -13.28 -10.63
C VAL A 55 -13.38 -14.51 -10.20
N LYS A 56 -13.61 -15.47 -11.10
CA LYS A 56 -14.32 -16.70 -10.78
C LYS A 56 -13.62 -17.53 -9.71
N ASN A 57 -12.29 -17.49 -9.66
CA ASN A 57 -11.49 -18.30 -8.75
C ASN A 57 -11.02 -17.56 -7.49
N CYS A 58 -11.31 -16.28 -7.32
CA CYS A 58 -11.11 -15.58 -6.05
C CYS A 58 -12.30 -15.82 -5.10
N LYS A 59 -12.12 -15.51 -3.82
CA LYS A 59 -13.18 -15.49 -2.81
C LYS A 59 -13.66 -14.07 -2.54
N ASP A 60 -12.71 -13.16 -2.41
CA ASP A 60 -12.94 -11.75 -2.12
C ASP A 60 -12.60 -10.88 -3.35
N PHE A 61 -13.47 -9.94 -3.63
CA PHE A 61 -13.33 -8.97 -4.70
C PHE A 61 -13.26 -7.56 -4.11
N VAL A 62 -12.09 -6.96 -4.13
CA VAL A 62 -11.85 -5.60 -3.61
C VAL A 62 -11.99 -4.61 -4.75
N LEU A 63 -12.89 -3.64 -4.63
CA LEU A 63 -13.11 -2.57 -5.59
C LEU A 63 -12.56 -1.25 -5.07
N ILE A 64 -11.52 -0.72 -5.71
CA ILE A 64 -10.99 0.61 -5.39
C ILE A 64 -11.82 1.68 -6.11
N VAL A 65 -12.55 2.49 -5.35
CA VAL A 65 -13.47 3.50 -5.87
C VAL A 65 -12.85 4.89 -5.73
N SER A 66 -12.12 5.31 -6.75
CA SER A 66 -11.72 6.71 -6.96
C SER A 66 -12.87 7.51 -7.62
N GLN A 67 -12.74 8.84 -7.71
CA GLN A 67 -13.72 9.66 -8.42
C GLN A 67 -13.84 9.22 -9.89
N LYS A 68 -12.73 8.95 -10.58
CA LYS A 68 -12.75 8.47 -11.97
C LYS A 68 -13.38 7.09 -12.12
N CYS A 69 -13.16 6.19 -11.15
CA CYS A 69 -13.83 4.90 -11.12
C CYS A 69 -15.34 5.08 -11.00
N LEU A 70 -15.79 5.93 -10.09
CA LEU A 70 -17.22 6.21 -9.89
C LEU A 70 -17.85 6.84 -11.14
N ASP A 71 -17.17 7.80 -11.77
CA ASP A 71 -17.64 8.44 -13.01
C ASP A 71 -17.75 7.44 -14.17
N ALA A 72 -16.78 6.52 -14.27
CA ALA A 72 -16.82 5.44 -15.26
C ALA A 72 -17.99 4.48 -15.01
N LEU A 73 -18.24 4.10 -13.77
CA LEU A 73 -19.38 3.25 -13.40
C LEU A 73 -20.74 3.95 -13.69
N LYS A 74 -20.82 5.25 -13.43
CA LYS A 74 -22.02 6.08 -13.75
C LYS A 74 -22.26 6.23 -15.24
N SER A 75 -21.20 6.29 -16.06
CA SER A 75 -21.31 6.51 -17.51
C SER A 75 -22.03 5.40 -18.25
N GLY A 76 -22.18 4.24 -17.65
CA GLY A 76 -22.84 3.08 -18.27
C GLY A 76 -22.06 2.48 -19.46
N ASN A 77 -20.77 2.79 -19.62
CA ASN A 77 -19.97 2.27 -20.72
C ASN A 77 -19.77 0.76 -20.58
N GLU A 78 -20.36 -0.01 -21.50
CA GLU A 78 -20.28 -1.48 -21.52
C GLU A 78 -18.85 -2.02 -21.74
N ARG A 79 -17.95 -1.21 -22.29
CA ARG A 79 -16.54 -1.56 -22.49
C ARG A 79 -15.64 -1.21 -21.30
N ASP A 80 -16.20 -0.75 -20.19
CA ASP A 80 -15.43 -0.47 -18.99
C ASP A 80 -15.08 -1.75 -18.25
N TRP A 81 -13.79 -2.01 -18.10
CA TRP A 81 -13.27 -3.23 -17.46
C TRP A 81 -13.71 -3.37 -16.00
N VAL A 82 -13.66 -2.29 -15.22
CA VAL A 82 -14.07 -2.31 -13.80
C VAL A 82 -15.53 -2.74 -13.68
N ARG A 83 -16.38 -2.27 -14.58
CA ARG A 83 -17.79 -2.68 -14.63
C ARG A 83 -17.93 -4.16 -14.97
N PHE A 84 -17.18 -4.65 -15.96
CA PHE A 84 -17.18 -6.07 -16.35
C PHE A 84 -16.73 -6.95 -15.18
N GLU A 85 -15.61 -6.61 -14.53
CA GLU A 85 -15.08 -7.32 -13.36
C GLU A 85 -16.07 -7.35 -12.21
N LEU A 86 -16.69 -6.21 -11.89
CA LEU A 86 -17.66 -6.06 -10.81
C LEU A 86 -18.94 -6.88 -11.07
N LEU A 87 -19.47 -6.86 -12.29
CA LEU A 87 -20.65 -7.65 -12.65
C LEU A 87 -20.34 -9.15 -12.66
N THR A 88 -19.13 -9.52 -13.08
CA THR A 88 -18.65 -10.92 -13.01
C THR A 88 -18.53 -11.37 -11.55
N ALA A 89 -17.94 -10.54 -10.68
CA ALA A 89 -17.84 -10.83 -9.25
C ALA A 89 -19.21 -11.03 -8.60
N ARG A 90 -20.18 -10.19 -8.95
CA ARG A 90 -21.56 -10.32 -8.47
C ARG A 90 -22.23 -11.61 -8.97
N ALA A 91 -22.11 -11.91 -10.26
CA ALA A 91 -22.70 -13.12 -10.85
C ALA A 91 -22.12 -14.41 -10.24
N GLU A 92 -20.85 -14.39 -9.85
CA GLU A 92 -20.15 -15.51 -9.20
C GLU A 92 -20.31 -15.50 -7.66
N GLY A 93 -21.16 -14.63 -7.09
CA GLY A 93 -21.45 -14.58 -5.66
C GLY A 93 -20.27 -14.23 -4.78
N LYS A 94 -19.33 -13.39 -5.29
CA LYS A 94 -18.13 -13.02 -4.53
C LYS A 94 -18.44 -12.03 -3.41
N ASN A 95 -17.65 -12.07 -2.35
CA ASN A 95 -17.64 -11.02 -1.32
C ASN A 95 -17.04 -9.74 -1.93
N ILE A 96 -17.87 -8.74 -2.19
CA ILE A 96 -17.48 -7.47 -2.83
C ILE A 96 -17.21 -6.43 -1.75
N ILE A 97 -16.01 -5.86 -1.74
CA ILE A 97 -15.53 -4.91 -0.73
C ILE A 97 -15.15 -3.59 -1.40
N PRO A 98 -16.03 -2.57 -1.43
CA PRO A 98 -15.69 -1.26 -1.97
C PRO A 98 -14.79 -0.47 -1.01
N LEU A 99 -13.64 0.03 -1.49
CA LEU A 99 -12.76 0.98 -0.80
C LEU A 99 -12.92 2.36 -1.43
N MET A 100 -13.51 3.30 -0.68
CA MET A 100 -13.82 4.66 -1.15
C MET A 100 -12.63 5.59 -0.89
N LEU A 101 -11.99 6.11 -1.95
CA LEU A 101 -10.82 6.99 -1.83
C LEU A 101 -11.20 8.47 -1.66
N ASN A 102 -10.38 9.19 -0.89
CA ASN A 102 -10.38 10.67 -0.81
C ASN A 102 -11.76 11.32 -0.57
N GLY A 103 -12.60 10.69 0.24
CA GLY A 103 -13.94 11.21 0.54
C GLY A 103 -14.95 11.03 -0.59
N VAL A 104 -14.62 10.24 -1.62
CA VAL A 104 -15.62 9.79 -2.61
C VAL A 104 -16.74 9.08 -1.89
N LYS A 105 -17.97 9.43 -2.20
CA LYS A 105 -19.16 8.84 -1.58
C LYS A 105 -19.94 8.04 -2.61
N MET A 106 -20.39 6.87 -2.20
CA MET A 106 -21.30 6.07 -3.02
C MET A 106 -22.60 6.86 -3.24
N PRO A 107 -23.15 6.88 -4.47
CA PRO A 107 -24.41 7.56 -4.76
C PRO A 107 -25.52 7.09 -3.83
N SER A 108 -26.22 8.03 -3.18
CA SER A 108 -27.36 7.72 -2.31
C SER A 108 -28.65 7.43 -3.10
N LYS A 109 -28.70 7.87 -4.35
CA LYS A 109 -29.83 7.67 -5.26
C LYS A 109 -29.49 6.60 -6.29
N PHE A 110 -30.36 5.60 -6.39
CA PHE A 110 -30.20 4.50 -7.36
C PHE A 110 -30.24 4.97 -8.83
N GLU A 111 -30.87 6.11 -9.09
CA GLU A 111 -30.99 6.71 -10.44
C GLU A 111 -29.66 7.23 -11.00
N GLU A 112 -28.65 7.38 -10.17
CA GLU A 112 -27.30 7.83 -10.57
C GLU A 112 -26.41 6.70 -11.10
N LEU A 113 -26.84 5.44 -10.99
CA LEU A 113 -26.08 4.27 -11.45
C LEU A 113 -26.91 3.48 -12.48
N PRO A 114 -26.27 2.81 -13.45
CA PRO A 114 -26.93 1.84 -14.31
C PRO A 114 -27.70 0.78 -13.50
N GLN A 115 -28.82 0.28 -14.04
CA GLN A 115 -29.75 -0.60 -13.33
C GLN A 115 -29.06 -1.84 -12.72
N GLU A 116 -28.09 -2.41 -13.43
CA GLU A 116 -27.33 -3.58 -13.00
C GLU A 116 -26.34 -3.30 -11.87
N LEU A 117 -26.01 -2.04 -11.59
CA LEU A 117 -25.10 -1.61 -10.52
C LEU A 117 -25.82 -1.06 -9.28
N THR A 118 -27.15 -1.06 -9.26
CA THR A 118 -27.96 -0.54 -8.14
C THR A 118 -27.80 -1.32 -6.83
N PHE A 119 -27.13 -2.46 -6.86
CA PHE A 119 -26.75 -3.20 -5.66
C PHE A 119 -25.56 -2.57 -4.92
N LEU A 120 -24.67 -1.85 -5.62
CA LEU A 120 -23.40 -1.35 -5.08
C LEU A 120 -23.59 -0.41 -3.86
N PRO A 121 -24.53 0.55 -3.85
CA PRO A 121 -24.80 1.38 -2.67
C PRO A 121 -25.34 0.62 -1.45
N LYS A 122 -25.75 -0.64 -1.63
CA LYS A 122 -26.26 -1.49 -0.53
C LYS A 122 -25.16 -2.29 0.15
N ILE A 123 -23.96 -2.30 -0.41
CA ILE A 123 -22.80 -2.98 0.15
C ILE A 123 -22.10 -2.03 1.11
N ASP A 124 -21.73 -2.52 2.30
CA ASP A 124 -20.89 -1.78 3.23
C ASP A 124 -19.58 -1.41 2.56
N ASN A 125 -19.20 -0.14 2.63
CA ASN A 125 -17.98 0.36 2.05
C ASN A 125 -17.02 0.85 3.13
N ILE A 126 -15.73 0.85 2.81
CA ILE A 126 -14.66 1.33 3.67
C ILE A 126 -14.21 2.70 3.16
N GLU A 127 -14.37 3.75 3.99
CA GLU A 127 -13.93 5.10 3.64
C GLU A 127 -12.44 5.30 3.90
N VAL A 128 -11.75 5.83 2.90
CA VAL A 128 -10.33 6.12 2.94
C VAL A 128 -10.10 7.62 2.74
N LEU A 129 -9.84 8.36 3.82
CA LEU A 129 -9.92 9.82 3.81
C LEU A 129 -8.72 10.55 3.19
N LYS A 130 -7.50 10.02 3.24
CA LYS A 130 -6.29 10.59 2.57
C LYS A 130 -5.17 9.56 2.40
N PRO A 131 -4.39 9.59 1.30
CA PRO A 131 -3.27 8.68 1.07
C PRO A 131 -2.17 8.70 2.15
N GLN A 132 -1.95 9.82 2.81
CA GLN A 132 -0.90 10.01 3.83
C GLN A 132 -1.23 9.46 5.22
N GLN A 133 -2.46 9.01 5.46
CA GLN A 133 -2.89 8.40 6.73
C GLN A 133 -2.89 6.87 6.70
N PHE A 134 -2.31 6.28 5.67
CA PHE A 134 -2.51 4.89 5.25
C PHE A 134 -1.72 3.83 5.98
N GLU A 135 -0.92 4.16 6.97
CA GLU A 135 -0.07 3.10 7.51
C GLU A 135 -0.80 1.99 8.26
N ASN A 136 -2.06 2.18 8.72
CA ASN A 136 -2.70 1.08 9.47
C ASN A 136 -4.25 0.99 9.44
N SER A 137 -5.03 2.03 9.18
CA SER A 137 -6.49 1.97 9.39
C SER A 137 -7.29 1.28 8.25
N PRO A 138 -7.14 1.65 6.96
CA PRO A 138 -7.92 1.02 5.90
C PRO A 138 -7.55 -0.44 5.64
N LEU A 139 -6.27 -0.80 5.84
CA LEU A 139 -5.82 -2.18 5.69
C LEU A 139 -6.45 -3.10 6.75
N SER A 140 -6.57 -2.65 7.99
CA SER A 140 -7.19 -3.43 9.05
C SER A 140 -8.70 -3.63 8.82
N GLU A 141 -9.38 -2.62 8.27
CA GLU A 141 -10.80 -2.74 7.88
C GLU A 141 -10.98 -3.65 6.68
N LEU A 142 -10.11 -3.53 5.68
CA LEU A 142 -10.09 -4.41 4.53
C LEU A 142 -9.87 -5.86 4.97
N ILE A 143 -8.88 -6.12 5.80
CA ILE A 143 -8.60 -7.47 6.32
C ILE A 143 -9.79 -8.01 7.13
N GLY A 144 -10.43 -7.16 7.94
CA GLY A 144 -11.64 -7.55 8.67
C GLY A 144 -12.84 -7.88 7.78
N SER A 145 -12.83 -7.46 6.52
CA SER A 145 -13.88 -7.74 5.53
C SER A 145 -13.56 -8.91 4.60
N ILE A 146 -12.31 -9.40 4.61
CA ILE A 146 -11.85 -10.50 3.75
C ILE A 146 -12.27 -11.85 4.33
N VAL A 147 -12.90 -12.68 3.51
CA VAL A 147 -13.37 -14.05 3.85
C VAL A 147 -12.30 -15.10 3.59
N SER A 148 -11.44 -14.90 2.59
CA SER A 148 -10.50 -15.91 2.10
C SER A 148 -9.52 -16.44 3.15
N LYS A 149 -9.27 -15.74 4.22
CA LYS A 149 -8.35 -16.17 5.29
C LYS A 149 -8.98 -16.59 6.59
N ALA A 150 -10.24 -16.35 6.77
CA ALA A 150 -10.92 -17.03 7.85
C ALA A 150 -10.71 -18.57 7.81
N GLU A 151 -10.31 -19.10 6.65
CA GLU A 151 -10.00 -20.53 6.46
C GLU A 151 -8.52 -20.91 6.60
N LYS A 152 -7.56 -19.98 6.62
CA LYS A 152 -6.14 -20.38 6.43
C LYS A 152 -5.10 -19.96 7.45
N ASN A 153 -5.13 -18.82 8.06
CA ASN A 153 -4.17 -18.43 9.12
C ASN A 153 -4.33 -16.98 9.60
N ASP A 154 -4.29 -16.81 10.84
CA ASP A 154 -4.35 -15.71 11.73
C ASP A 154 -3.09 -14.85 11.80
N ILE A 155 -3.08 -13.72 11.15
CA ILE A 155 -2.21 -12.61 11.56
C ILE A 155 -2.95 -11.66 12.52
N PHE A 156 -4.28 -11.80 12.58
CA PHE A 156 -5.15 -11.27 13.63
C PHE A 156 -5.76 -12.43 14.44
N ARG A 157 -4.99 -13.49 14.68
CA ARG A 157 -5.27 -14.41 15.77
C ARG A 157 -5.05 -13.63 17.05
N ASP A 158 -6.04 -12.85 17.36
CA ASP A 158 -6.46 -12.77 18.74
C ASP A 158 -6.64 -14.19 19.22
N ASP A 159 -6.31 -14.51 20.43
CA ASP A 159 -6.49 -15.79 21.13
C ASP A 159 -7.77 -16.57 20.80
N PHE A 160 -8.33 -16.33 19.61
CA PHE A 160 -9.53 -16.94 19.05
C PHE A 160 -9.15 -18.16 18.27
N ASN A 161 -9.28 -19.29 18.91
CA ASN A 161 -9.26 -20.60 18.27
C ASN A 161 -10.47 -20.73 17.33
N ASN A 162 -10.38 -20.12 16.13
CA ASN A 162 -11.46 -19.93 15.18
C ASN A 162 -11.69 -21.11 14.24
N ASN A 163 -11.15 -22.30 14.52
CA ASN A 163 -11.55 -23.53 13.82
C ASN A 163 -13.02 -23.89 14.03
N ALA A 164 -13.73 -23.18 14.91
CA ALA A 164 -15.15 -23.39 15.18
C ALA A 164 -16.10 -22.47 14.40
N LEU A 165 -15.62 -21.39 13.76
CA LEU A 165 -16.53 -20.37 13.17
C LEU A 165 -17.14 -20.79 11.83
N TYR A 166 -16.53 -21.74 11.11
CA TYR A 166 -16.99 -22.16 9.79
C TYR A 166 -17.82 -23.45 9.76
N ASP A 167 -17.72 -24.28 10.78
CA ASP A 167 -18.69 -25.39 10.99
C ASP A 167 -20.07 -24.88 11.50
N VAL A 168 -20.16 -23.57 11.87
CA VAL A 168 -21.32 -22.95 12.52
C VAL A 168 -22.29 -22.28 11.52
N ILE A 169 -22.10 -22.39 10.21
CA ILE A 169 -23.12 -21.96 9.24
C ILE A 169 -24.44 -22.74 9.39
N ALA A 170 -24.46 -23.80 10.18
CA ALA A 170 -25.63 -24.65 10.30
C ALA A 170 -26.72 -24.09 11.22
N ASP A 171 -26.45 -23.18 12.17
CA ASP A 171 -27.53 -22.87 13.13
C ASP A 171 -27.45 -21.52 13.85
N PHE A 172 -27.71 -20.44 13.10
CA PHE A 172 -27.91 -19.12 13.71
C PHE A 172 -29.06 -19.13 14.74
N GLU A 173 -30.18 -19.78 14.45
CA GLU A 173 -31.34 -19.82 15.34
C GLU A 173 -31.07 -20.69 16.58
N GLU A 174 -30.31 -21.78 16.48
CA GLU A 174 -29.90 -22.56 17.64
C GLU A 174 -28.89 -21.81 18.50
N THR A 175 -27.88 -21.20 17.91
CA THR A 175 -26.90 -20.34 18.62
C THR A 175 -27.61 -19.19 19.34
N LYS A 176 -28.57 -18.55 18.69
CA LYS A 176 -29.39 -17.47 19.27
C LYS A 176 -30.21 -17.97 20.46
N LYS A 177 -30.85 -19.13 20.33
CA LYS A 177 -31.62 -19.74 21.42
C LYS A 177 -30.75 -20.07 22.63
N ARG A 178 -29.55 -20.64 22.42
CA ARG A 178 -28.57 -20.94 23.47
C ARG A 178 -28.05 -19.65 24.13
N ALA A 179 -27.77 -18.61 23.33
CA ALA A 179 -27.37 -17.30 23.84
C ALA A 179 -28.46 -16.65 24.70
N GLU A 180 -29.75 -16.75 24.28
CA GLU A 180 -30.91 -16.25 25.05
C GLU A 180 -31.12 -17.06 26.35
N GLN A 181 -30.66 -18.31 26.42
CA GLN A 181 -30.64 -19.14 27.63
C GLN A 181 -29.48 -18.80 28.58
N GLY A 182 -28.60 -17.89 28.21
CA GLY A 182 -27.51 -17.43 29.05
C GLY A 182 -26.18 -18.14 28.85
N GLU A 183 -26.03 -18.97 27.80
CA GLU A 183 -24.75 -19.62 27.51
C GLU A 183 -23.73 -18.61 26.96
N ALA A 184 -22.68 -18.35 27.73
CA ALA A 184 -21.67 -17.32 27.40
C ALA A 184 -20.95 -17.58 26.08
N LYS A 185 -20.62 -18.84 25.78
CA LYS A 185 -20.04 -19.22 24.48
C LYS A 185 -20.94 -18.88 23.32
N ALA A 186 -22.21 -19.24 23.40
CA ALA A 186 -23.19 -18.96 22.36
C ALA A 186 -23.45 -17.45 22.20
N MET A 187 -23.45 -16.67 23.28
CA MET A 187 -23.52 -15.20 23.21
C MET A 187 -22.34 -14.61 22.43
N TYR A 188 -21.13 -15.14 22.67
CA TYR A 188 -19.93 -14.71 21.96
C TYR A 188 -19.97 -15.10 20.47
N GLU A 189 -20.33 -16.35 20.15
CA GLU A 189 -20.52 -16.84 18.78
C GLU A 189 -21.57 -15.98 18.03
N LEU A 190 -22.71 -15.72 18.67
CA LEU A 190 -23.78 -14.89 18.10
C LEU A 190 -23.31 -13.43 17.88
N ALA A 191 -22.55 -12.87 18.79
CA ALA A 191 -21.99 -11.54 18.63
C ALA A 191 -21.02 -11.46 17.43
N ASN A 192 -20.19 -12.49 17.22
CA ASN A 192 -19.31 -12.58 16.07
C ASN A 192 -20.11 -12.74 14.76
N MET A 193 -21.17 -13.56 14.73
CA MET A 193 -22.06 -13.69 13.60
C MET A 193 -22.67 -12.34 13.21
N TYR A 194 -23.14 -11.56 14.18
CA TYR A 194 -23.65 -10.21 13.92
C TYR A 194 -22.56 -9.22 13.49
N PHE A 195 -21.33 -9.36 13.99
CA PHE A 195 -20.23 -8.45 13.68
C PHE A 195 -19.65 -8.71 12.27
N TYR A 196 -19.37 -9.97 11.94
CA TYR A 196 -18.77 -10.34 10.65
C TYR A 196 -19.81 -10.58 9.55
N GLY A 197 -21.05 -10.81 9.92
CA GLY A 197 -22.15 -11.21 9.06
C GLY A 197 -22.33 -12.73 9.04
N TYR A 198 -23.56 -13.17 8.82
CA TYR A 198 -23.95 -14.57 8.63
C TYR A 198 -24.87 -14.67 7.42
N ALA A 199 -24.87 -15.82 6.74
CA ALA A 199 -25.79 -16.07 5.66
C ALA A 199 -27.18 -16.48 6.22
N ASP A 200 -28.26 -15.84 5.73
CA ASP A 200 -29.61 -16.28 6.03
C ASP A 200 -30.05 -17.47 5.15
N GLU A 201 -31.27 -17.92 5.33
CA GLU A 201 -31.88 -19.02 4.57
C GLU A 201 -31.88 -18.77 3.04
N ASN A 202 -31.74 -17.53 2.61
CA ASN A 202 -31.68 -17.12 1.21
C ASN A 202 -30.22 -16.93 0.73
N GLY A 203 -29.22 -17.18 1.58
CA GLY A 203 -27.80 -16.92 1.29
C GLY A 203 -27.41 -15.44 1.34
N GLU A 204 -28.28 -14.56 1.85
CA GLU A 204 -27.96 -13.14 2.02
C GLU A 204 -27.12 -12.92 3.29
N SER A 205 -25.98 -12.21 3.14
CA SER A 205 -25.16 -11.84 4.30
C SER A 205 -25.86 -10.80 5.16
N LYS A 206 -26.10 -11.13 6.42
CA LYS A 206 -26.71 -10.23 7.40
C LYS A 206 -25.69 -9.84 8.47
N ARG A 207 -25.46 -8.54 8.58
CA ARG A 207 -24.58 -7.95 9.60
C ARG A 207 -25.40 -6.99 10.47
N SER A 208 -25.10 -6.98 11.78
CA SER A 208 -25.77 -6.06 12.71
C SER A 208 -24.85 -5.64 13.85
N PHE A 209 -24.11 -4.56 13.66
CA PHE A 209 -23.28 -3.99 14.72
C PHE A 209 -24.04 -3.67 16.02
N PRO A 210 -25.31 -3.17 15.98
CA PRO A 210 -26.08 -2.98 17.20
C PRO A 210 -26.31 -4.27 17.98
N ASN A 211 -26.62 -5.38 17.31
CA ASN A 211 -26.83 -6.66 17.97
C ASN A 211 -25.50 -7.25 18.47
N ALA A 212 -24.42 -7.16 17.68
CA ALA A 212 -23.08 -7.54 18.12
C ALA A 212 -22.68 -6.78 19.38
N TYR A 213 -22.81 -5.46 19.39
CA TYR A 213 -22.52 -4.61 20.53
C TYR A 213 -23.32 -5.01 21.79
N LYS A 214 -24.62 -5.27 21.65
CA LYS A 214 -25.49 -5.69 22.74
C LYS A 214 -24.96 -6.96 23.42
N TRP A 215 -24.68 -8.00 22.65
CA TRP A 215 -24.21 -9.28 23.20
C TRP A 215 -22.81 -9.17 23.80
N LEU A 216 -21.88 -8.48 23.12
CA LEU A 216 -20.53 -8.24 23.66
C LEU A 216 -20.57 -7.44 24.95
N LYS A 217 -21.45 -6.45 25.05
CA LYS A 217 -21.61 -5.65 26.26
C LYS A 217 -22.16 -6.49 27.41
N THR A 218 -23.15 -7.35 27.16
CA THR A 218 -23.65 -8.30 28.14
C THR A 218 -22.55 -9.21 28.66
N LEU A 219 -21.73 -9.79 27.77
CA LEU A 219 -20.58 -10.65 28.15
C LEU A 219 -19.52 -9.89 28.95
N SER A 220 -19.20 -8.66 28.55
CA SER A 220 -18.26 -7.81 29.28
C SER A 220 -18.71 -7.56 30.72
N ASP A 221 -20.02 -7.36 30.92
CA ASP A 221 -20.61 -7.04 32.24
C ASP A 221 -20.77 -8.29 33.11
N LEU A 222 -20.82 -9.50 32.53
CA LEU A 222 -20.86 -10.76 33.30
C LEU A 222 -19.55 -11.12 34.00
N ASN A 223 -18.40 -10.52 33.57
CA ASN A 223 -17.06 -10.81 34.11
C ASN A 223 -16.70 -12.32 34.16
N GLY A 224 -17.20 -13.08 33.19
CA GLY A 224 -16.96 -14.52 33.04
C GLY A 224 -15.85 -14.85 32.04
N GLU A 225 -15.75 -16.14 31.69
CA GLU A 225 -14.74 -16.71 30.76
C GLU A 225 -14.59 -15.96 29.43
N TYR A 226 -15.69 -15.41 28.87
CA TYR A 226 -15.69 -14.69 27.59
C TYR A 226 -15.61 -13.16 27.73
N SER A 227 -15.43 -12.64 28.94
CA SER A 227 -15.40 -11.20 29.20
C SER A 227 -14.20 -10.52 28.54
N SER A 228 -13.01 -11.14 28.64
CA SER A 228 -11.80 -10.62 28.00
C SER A 228 -11.93 -10.54 26.47
N LEU A 229 -12.47 -11.59 25.85
CA LEU A 229 -12.73 -11.66 24.42
C LEU A 229 -13.77 -10.61 23.98
N ALA A 230 -14.85 -10.47 24.74
CA ALA A 230 -15.87 -9.47 24.49
C ALA A 230 -15.30 -8.03 24.58
N ASN A 231 -14.44 -7.77 25.58
CA ASN A 231 -13.77 -6.48 25.71
C ASN A 231 -12.83 -6.19 24.53
N ALA A 232 -12.08 -7.17 24.04
CA ALA A 232 -11.24 -7.01 22.85
C ALA A 232 -12.07 -6.64 21.60
N MET A 233 -13.22 -7.29 21.42
CA MET A 233 -14.15 -6.96 20.32
C MET A 233 -14.81 -5.59 20.49
N LEU A 234 -15.20 -5.21 21.69
CA LEU A 234 -15.73 -3.87 21.98
C LEU A 234 -14.68 -2.79 21.70
N ALA A 235 -13.42 -3.04 22.09
CA ALA A 235 -12.30 -2.16 21.73
C ALA A 235 -12.19 -1.95 20.23
N LYS A 236 -12.26 -3.04 19.46
CA LYS A 236 -12.25 -3.01 17.98
C LYS A 236 -13.44 -2.23 17.41
N MET A 237 -14.64 -2.39 17.98
CA MET A 237 -15.82 -1.63 17.56
C MET A 237 -15.68 -0.14 17.80
N HIS A 238 -15.16 0.28 18.96
CA HIS A 238 -14.90 1.68 19.26
C HIS A 238 -13.78 2.27 18.39
N TYR A 239 -12.74 1.48 18.12
CA TYR A 239 -11.66 1.88 17.21
C TYR A 239 -12.17 2.15 15.79
N ARG A 240 -13.09 1.33 15.29
CA ARG A 240 -13.70 1.47 13.95
C ARG A 240 -14.86 2.47 13.87
N GLY A 241 -15.39 2.92 15.00
CA GLY A 241 -16.57 3.78 15.02
C GLY A 241 -17.88 3.09 14.63
N VAL A 242 -17.93 1.75 14.71
CA VAL A 242 -19.14 0.95 14.38
C VAL A 242 -20.03 0.69 15.59
N VAL A 243 -19.90 1.50 16.63
CA VAL A 243 -20.72 1.43 17.85
C VAL A 243 -22.07 2.14 17.62
N PRO A 244 -23.21 1.55 18.01
CA PRO A 244 -24.53 2.16 17.84
C PRO A 244 -24.63 3.52 18.53
N ARG A 245 -25.06 4.55 17.80
CA ARG A 245 -25.29 5.92 18.29
C ARG A 245 -24.04 6.63 18.83
N GLU A 246 -22.85 6.08 18.65
CA GLU A 246 -21.60 6.68 19.07
C GLU A 246 -20.68 6.88 17.86
N LYS A 247 -19.86 7.94 17.91
CA LYS A 247 -18.75 8.13 16.95
C LYS A 247 -17.55 7.30 17.37
N GLN A 248 -16.60 7.11 16.45
CA GLN A 248 -15.30 6.54 16.75
C GLN A 248 -14.68 7.14 18.02
N SER A 249 -14.20 6.28 18.91
CA SER A 249 -13.62 6.70 20.18
C SER A 249 -12.41 5.86 20.52
N PHE A 250 -11.24 6.40 20.25
CA PHE A 250 -9.98 5.76 20.62
C PHE A 250 -9.79 5.64 22.13
N ALA A 251 -10.30 6.60 22.91
CA ALA A 251 -10.25 6.53 24.37
C ALA A 251 -11.02 5.31 24.91
N LYS A 252 -12.25 5.09 24.41
CA LYS A 252 -13.01 3.88 24.79
C LYS A 252 -12.37 2.61 24.27
N SER A 253 -11.79 2.64 23.06
CA SER A 253 -11.03 1.51 22.53
C SER A 253 -9.87 1.14 23.46
N TYR A 254 -9.09 2.13 23.87
CA TYR A 254 -7.99 1.91 24.83
C TYR A 254 -8.47 1.32 26.16
N GLU A 255 -9.54 1.87 26.75
CA GLU A 255 -10.11 1.37 27.98
C GLU A 255 -10.60 -0.09 27.89
N TYR A 256 -11.21 -0.47 26.76
CA TYR A 256 -11.61 -1.85 26.54
C TYR A 256 -10.43 -2.78 26.29
N HIS A 257 -9.39 -2.36 25.55
CA HIS A 257 -8.15 -3.12 25.44
C HIS A 257 -7.47 -3.29 26.81
N LYS A 258 -7.46 -2.26 27.64
CA LYS A 258 -6.94 -2.34 29.01
C LYS A 258 -7.67 -3.38 29.85
N LYS A 259 -8.98 -3.47 29.76
CA LYS A 259 -9.78 -4.53 30.43
C LYS A 259 -9.46 -5.92 29.88
N ALA A 260 -9.32 -6.06 28.58
CA ALA A 260 -9.02 -7.32 27.91
C ALA A 260 -7.56 -7.78 28.12
N SER A 261 -6.63 -6.86 28.36
CA SER A 261 -5.19 -7.14 28.46
C SER A 261 -4.78 -8.05 29.61
N VAL A 262 -5.67 -8.32 30.54
CA VAL A 262 -5.42 -9.27 31.64
C VAL A 262 -5.18 -10.68 31.11
N GLU A 263 -5.93 -11.09 30.05
CA GLU A 263 -5.91 -12.45 29.52
C GLU A 263 -5.54 -12.49 28.01
N SER A 264 -5.72 -11.37 27.28
CA SER A 264 -5.50 -11.28 25.84
C SER A 264 -4.16 -10.65 25.49
N GLU A 265 -3.24 -11.42 24.93
CA GLU A 265 -1.95 -10.94 24.44
C GLU A 265 -2.13 -9.91 23.31
N TYR A 266 -3.10 -10.14 22.42
CA TYR A 266 -3.46 -9.16 21.39
C TYR A 266 -3.83 -7.81 22.00
N SER A 267 -4.69 -7.80 23.03
CA SER A 267 -5.10 -6.56 23.68
C SER A 267 -3.94 -5.87 24.39
N LYS A 268 -2.99 -6.62 24.95
CA LYS A 268 -1.73 -6.06 25.48
C LYS A 268 -0.93 -5.34 24.39
N GLN A 269 -0.77 -5.99 23.23
CA GLN A 269 -0.05 -5.40 22.09
C GLN A 269 -0.74 -4.15 21.57
N GLN A 270 -2.06 -4.19 21.37
CA GLN A 270 -2.84 -3.04 20.93
C GLN A 270 -2.76 -1.88 21.93
N MET A 271 -2.82 -2.17 23.22
CA MET A 271 -2.66 -1.17 24.27
C MET A 271 -1.26 -0.53 24.22
N ALA A 272 -0.20 -1.34 24.10
CA ALA A 272 1.17 -0.84 23.96
C ALA A 272 1.34 0.03 22.72
N TYR A 273 0.77 -0.38 21.59
CA TYR A 273 0.76 0.42 20.36
C TYR A 273 0.00 1.75 20.56
N MET A 274 -1.21 1.71 21.12
CA MET A 274 -2.00 2.92 21.37
C MET A 274 -1.28 3.90 22.30
N LEU A 275 -0.63 3.41 23.35
CA LEU A 275 0.24 4.19 24.23
C LEU A 275 1.41 4.82 23.46
N SER A 276 2.06 4.06 22.57
CA SER A 276 3.25 4.50 21.84
C SER A 276 3.00 5.70 20.90
N ILE A 277 1.76 5.89 20.48
CA ILE A 277 1.33 6.99 19.58
C ILE A 277 0.37 7.98 20.26
N GLY A 278 0.06 7.78 21.54
CA GLY A 278 -0.88 8.62 22.28
C GLY A 278 -2.32 8.51 21.76
N LEU A 279 -2.71 7.36 21.22
CA LEU A 279 -4.03 7.16 20.60
C LEU A 279 -5.08 6.79 21.67
N GLY A 280 -5.91 7.75 22.03
CA GLY A 280 -6.98 7.56 23.00
C GLY A 280 -6.51 7.55 24.46
N CYS A 281 -5.24 7.76 24.71
CA CYS A 281 -4.60 7.87 26.02
C CYS A 281 -3.49 8.93 25.97
N ALA A 282 -3.06 9.40 27.12
CA ALA A 282 -1.86 10.25 27.18
C ALA A 282 -0.62 9.39 26.89
N PHE A 283 0.30 9.94 26.10
CA PHE A 283 1.58 9.29 25.86
C PHE A 283 2.43 9.33 27.15
N ASP A 284 2.98 8.18 27.52
CA ASP A 284 3.97 8.03 28.56
C ASP A 284 5.02 7.02 28.11
N PHE A 285 6.31 7.43 28.11
CA PHE A 285 7.39 6.59 27.62
C PHE A 285 7.60 5.34 28.47
N GLU A 286 7.60 5.50 29.79
CA GLU A 286 7.88 4.40 30.74
C GLU A 286 6.72 3.40 30.77
N GLU A 287 5.48 3.90 30.75
CA GLU A 287 4.29 3.05 30.65
C GLU A 287 4.24 2.29 29.33
N THR A 288 4.60 2.94 28.22
CA THR A 288 4.68 2.33 26.89
C THR A 288 5.75 1.23 26.85
N GLU A 289 6.97 1.53 27.32
CA GLU A 289 8.07 0.55 27.40
C GLU A 289 7.65 -0.66 28.23
N LYS A 290 7.05 -0.43 29.42
CA LYS A 290 6.54 -1.48 30.28
C LYS A 290 5.43 -2.32 29.62
N ALA A 291 4.52 -1.66 28.90
CA ALA A 291 3.45 -2.36 28.20
C ALA A 291 4.00 -3.29 27.10
N TYR A 292 4.96 -2.83 26.28
CA TYR A 292 5.62 -3.69 25.30
C TYR A 292 6.40 -4.84 25.94
N LEU A 293 7.17 -4.57 27.01
CA LEU A 293 7.92 -5.61 27.72
C LEU A 293 6.99 -6.69 28.28
N ALA A 294 5.80 -6.33 28.72
CA ALA A 294 4.80 -7.29 29.23
C ALA A 294 4.24 -8.20 28.12
N THR A 295 4.37 -7.84 26.84
CA THR A 295 3.94 -8.66 25.68
C THR A 295 5.04 -9.61 25.17
N MET A 296 6.29 -9.44 25.60
CA MET A 296 7.45 -10.20 25.07
C MET A 296 7.57 -11.63 25.65
N GLY A 297 6.64 -12.07 26.48
CA GLY A 297 6.77 -13.32 27.26
C GLY A 297 6.76 -14.64 26.49
N ASN A 298 6.38 -14.67 25.21
CA ASN A 298 6.14 -15.91 24.43
C ASN A 298 6.88 -15.98 23.09
N ASN A 299 8.09 -15.44 22.95
CA ASN A 299 8.82 -15.36 21.68
C ASN A 299 8.00 -14.66 20.56
N ASP A 300 7.19 -13.69 20.91
CA ASP A 300 6.39 -12.94 19.95
C ASP A 300 7.26 -11.90 19.23
N ASN A 301 7.70 -12.28 18.04
CA ASN A 301 8.52 -11.42 17.20
C ASN A 301 7.85 -10.09 16.84
N ILE A 302 6.51 -10.05 16.80
CA ILE A 302 5.75 -8.83 16.48
C ILE A 302 5.84 -7.84 17.66
N ALA A 303 5.70 -8.34 18.88
CA ALA A 303 5.85 -7.51 20.08
C ALA A 303 7.28 -6.95 20.22
N VAL A 304 8.30 -7.81 19.98
CA VAL A 304 9.70 -7.39 19.99
C VAL A 304 9.98 -6.34 18.93
N ALA A 305 9.51 -6.57 17.69
CA ALA A 305 9.65 -5.60 16.59
C ALA A 305 8.88 -4.28 16.88
N GLY A 306 7.72 -4.38 17.54
CA GLY A 306 6.95 -3.22 17.99
C GLY A 306 7.72 -2.34 18.96
N LEU A 307 8.36 -2.97 19.98
CA LEU A 307 9.22 -2.27 20.93
C LEU A 307 10.46 -1.68 20.25
N ALA A 308 11.08 -2.40 19.32
CA ALA A 308 12.22 -1.89 18.56
C ALA A 308 11.84 -0.65 17.75
N ASN A 309 10.72 -0.67 17.03
CA ASN A 309 10.18 0.47 16.32
C ASN A 309 9.88 1.66 17.24
N PHE A 310 9.33 1.38 18.44
CA PHE A 310 9.13 2.38 19.46
C PHE A 310 10.45 3.03 19.87
N TYR A 311 11.50 2.25 20.13
CA TYR A 311 12.82 2.79 20.46
C TYR A 311 13.43 3.61 19.31
N ILE A 312 13.26 3.22 18.05
CA ILE A 312 13.72 4.01 16.87
C ILE A 312 13.06 5.39 16.89
N ARG A 313 11.74 5.45 17.09
CA ARG A 313 10.99 6.71 17.11
C ARG A 313 11.52 7.70 18.17
N TYR A 314 12.02 7.19 19.28
CA TYR A 314 12.54 7.99 20.37
C TYR A 314 14.09 8.02 20.45
N GLY A 315 14.77 7.69 19.35
CA GLY A 315 16.23 7.80 19.21
C GLY A 315 17.03 6.81 20.05
N LYS A 316 16.40 5.74 20.56
CA LYS A 316 17.07 4.69 21.35
C LYS A 316 17.59 3.57 20.42
N PHE A 317 18.34 3.96 19.39
CA PHE A 317 18.73 3.09 18.27
C PHE A 317 19.48 1.83 18.70
N LYS A 318 20.37 1.91 19.71
CA LYS A 318 21.09 0.74 20.22
C LYS A 318 20.15 -0.30 20.82
N LYS A 319 19.20 0.15 21.66
CA LYS A 319 18.18 -0.76 22.22
C LYS A 319 17.33 -1.41 21.12
N ALA A 320 16.98 -0.65 20.08
CA ALA A 320 16.24 -1.19 18.93
C ALA A 320 17.05 -2.26 18.19
N ALA A 321 18.34 -2.00 17.94
CA ALA A 321 19.21 -2.95 17.27
C ALA A 321 19.35 -4.25 18.08
N ASP A 322 19.56 -4.15 19.40
CA ASP A 322 19.65 -5.31 20.30
C ASP A 322 18.39 -6.19 20.23
N LEU A 323 17.21 -5.57 20.12
CA LEU A 323 15.94 -6.29 19.97
C LEU A 323 15.81 -6.96 18.60
N TYR A 324 16.18 -6.26 17.53
CA TYR A 324 16.15 -6.87 16.19
C TYR A 324 17.13 -8.03 16.06
N GLU A 325 18.32 -7.96 16.69
CA GLU A 325 19.28 -9.06 16.73
C GLU A 325 18.71 -10.30 17.45
N GLN A 326 17.90 -10.14 18.48
CA GLN A 326 17.24 -11.26 19.18
C GLN A 326 16.28 -12.04 18.28
N ILE A 327 15.58 -11.35 17.37
CA ILE A 327 14.57 -11.97 16.48
C ILE A 327 15.05 -12.20 15.05
N LEU A 328 16.34 -11.97 14.78
CA LEU A 328 16.91 -11.98 13.45
C LEU A 328 16.64 -13.28 12.66
N HIS A 329 16.68 -14.43 13.34
CA HIS A 329 16.51 -15.74 12.71
C HIS A 329 15.04 -16.14 12.51
N THR A 330 14.13 -15.52 13.22
CA THR A 330 12.71 -15.88 13.25
C THR A 330 11.82 -14.80 12.61
N PHE A 331 12.38 -13.60 12.42
CA PHE A 331 11.68 -12.46 11.81
C PHE A 331 12.58 -11.77 10.77
N PRO A 332 12.59 -12.24 9.51
CA PRO A 332 13.51 -11.78 8.48
C PRO A 332 13.50 -10.27 8.22
N LYS A 333 12.37 -9.58 8.46
CA LYS A 333 12.28 -8.12 8.37
C LYS A 333 13.22 -7.41 9.33
N ALA A 334 13.56 -8.00 10.49
CA ALA A 334 14.50 -7.42 11.45
C ALA A 334 15.88 -7.19 10.84
N ALA A 335 16.31 -8.08 9.93
CA ALA A 335 17.56 -7.88 9.20
C ALA A 335 17.51 -6.64 8.29
N TYR A 336 16.39 -6.42 7.60
CA TYR A 336 16.21 -5.20 6.80
C TYR A 336 16.26 -3.95 7.68
N ASP A 337 15.56 -3.93 8.79
CA ASP A 337 15.51 -2.79 9.71
C ASP A 337 16.90 -2.51 10.32
N LEU A 338 17.67 -3.55 10.68
CA LEU A 338 19.09 -3.43 11.09
C LEU A 338 19.96 -2.85 9.97
N GLY A 339 19.81 -3.34 8.75
CA GLY A 339 20.50 -2.81 7.58
C GLY A 339 20.26 -1.30 7.41
N CYS A 340 19.03 -0.85 7.60
CA CYS A 340 18.67 0.58 7.57
C CYS A 340 19.38 1.37 8.68
N LEU A 341 19.42 0.87 9.92
CA LEU A 341 20.09 1.54 11.04
C LEU A 341 21.60 1.68 10.80
N TYR A 342 22.26 0.64 10.27
CA TYR A 342 23.67 0.71 9.89
C TYR A 342 23.91 1.64 8.69
N LYS A 343 23.03 1.64 7.70
CA LYS A 343 23.11 2.53 6.53
C LYS A 343 23.10 4.01 6.92
N ILE A 344 22.21 4.42 7.84
CA ILE A 344 22.15 5.79 8.34
C ILE A 344 23.18 6.12 9.41
N GLY A 345 23.84 5.09 9.99
CA GLY A 345 24.96 5.26 10.90
C GLY A 345 24.63 5.62 12.32
N VAL A 346 23.37 5.50 12.76
CA VAL A 346 22.92 5.92 14.10
C VAL A 346 23.35 4.99 15.23
N LEU A 347 24.00 3.86 14.92
CA LEU A 347 24.47 2.89 15.91
C LEU A 347 25.88 3.16 16.44
N SER A 348 26.62 4.08 15.83
CA SER A 348 27.95 4.52 16.27
C SER A 348 27.89 5.89 16.96
N ASP A 349 28.94 6.21 17.71
CA ASP A 349 29.13 7.52 18.34
C ASP A 349 30.56 7.99 18.07
N PRO A 350 30.73 9.07 17.29
CA PRO A 350 29.73 9.86 16.58
C PRO A 350 29.03 9.05 15.48
N PRO A 351 27.81 9.45 15.06
CA PRO A 351 27.06 8.77 14.00
C PRO A 351 27.87 8.62 12.71
N LYS A 352 28.05 7.38 12.26
CA LYS A 352 28.79 7.07 11.05
C LYS A 352 28.19 5.85 10.35
N PRO A 353 27.81 5.95 9.06
CA PRO A 353 27.33 4.82 8.28
C PRO A 353 28.33 3.65 8.24
N ASP A 354 27.81 2.44 8.39
CA ASP A 354 28.55 1.19 8.17
C ASP A 354 27.89 0.43 7.02
N TYR A 355 28.32 0.75 5.80
CA TYR A 355 27.74 0.17 4.58
C TYR A 355 28.05 -1.31 4.40
N PHE A 356 29.13 -1.83 5.00
CA PHE A 356 29.42 -3.26 4.99
C PHE A 356 28.37 -4.03 5.81
N LYS A 357 28.10 -3.57 7.02
CA LYS A 357 27.05 -4.18 7.85
C LYS A 357 25.66 -3.97 7.23
N ALA A 358 25.38 -2.80 6.67
CA ALA A 358 24.13 -2.55 5.98
C ALA A 358 23.92 -3.56 4.83
N ALA A 359 24.90 -3.74 3.96
CA ALA A 359 24.85 -4.72 2.87
C ALA A 359 24.72 -6.16 3.38
N PHE A 360 25.45 -6.51 4.43
CA PHE A 360 25.35 -7.82 5.08
C PHE A 360 23.93 -8.11 5.56
N TYR A 361 23.32 -7.17 6.28
CA TYR A 361 21.97 -7.36 6.81
C TYR A 361 20.89 -7.32 5.71
N PHE A 362 21.02 -6.49 4.67
CA PHE A 362 20.10 -6.55 3.52
C PHE A 362 20.20 -7.90 2.80
N GLN A 363 21.42 -8.41 2.58
CA GLN A 363 21.60 -9.74 2.00
C GLN A 363 21.05 -10.85 2.91
N HIS A 364 21.22 -10.71 4.22
CA HIS A 364 20.64 -11.63 5.19
C HIS A 364 19.11 -11.62 5.13
N ALA A 365 18.48 -10.45 5.04
CA ALA A 365 17.03 -10.32 4.88
C ALA A 365 16.53 -11.07 3.64
N ILE A 366 17.20 -10.88 2.48
CA ILE A 366 16.87 -11.56 1.23
C ILE A 366 17.00 -13.09 1.40
N ASN A 367 18.12 -13.56 1.93
CA ASN A 367 18.40 -14.99 2.10
C ASN A 367 17.42 -15.67 3.10
N SER A 368 16.91 -14.90 4.05
CA SER A 368 15.95 -15.37 5.06
C SER A 368 14.49 -15.26 4.62
N GLY A 369 14.22 -14.85 3.37
CA GLY A 369 12.88 -14.80 2.77
C GLY A 369 12.20 -13.43 2.83
N TYR A 370 12.85 -12.38 3.34
CA TYR A 370 12.35 -11.00 3.22
C TYR A 370 12.99 -10.34 1.98
N SER A 371 12.55 -10.80 0.80
CA SER A 371 13.03 -10.37 -0.50
C SER A 371 11.92 -9.59 -1.21
N ASN A 372 11.89 -8.28 -1.02
CA ASN A 372 10.97 -7.38 -1.69
C ASN A 372 11.73 -6.32 -2.49
N ALA A 373 11.00 -5.55 -3.31
CA ALA A 373 11.57 -4.53 -4.17
C ALA A 373 12.45 -3.53 -3.40
N GLU A 374 12.02 -3.13 -2.20
CA GLU A 374 12.72 -2.13 -1.39
C GLU A 374 14.09 -2.64 -0.90
N VAL A 375 14.18 -3.90 -0.40
CA VAL A 375 15.46 -4.47 0.06
C VAL A 375 16.46 -4.55 -1.08
N HIS A 376 16.03 -5.02 -2.25
CA HIS A 376 16.88 -5.06 -3.44
C HIS A 376 17.28 -3.66 -3.89
N PHE A 377 16.35 -2.72 -3.88
CA PHE A 377 16.66 -1.32 -4.19
C PHE A 377 17.73 -0.77 -3.24
N GLN A 378 17.56 -0.95 -1.93
CA GLN A 378 18.52 -0.46 -0.94
C GLN A 378 19.90 -1.11 -1.10
N LEU A 379 19.96 -2.41 -1.36
CA LEU A 379 21.22 -3.13 -1.61
C LEU A 379 21.88 -2.64 -2.93
N GLY A 380 21.08 -2.48 -3.99
CA GLY A 380 21.53 -1.92 -5.26
C GLY A 380 22.12 -0.51 -5.10
N MET A 381 21.49 0.34 -4.30
CA MET A 381 21.97 1.70 -4.00
C MET A 381 23.33 1.70 -3.30
N LEU A 382 23.58 0.77 -2.36
CA LEU A 382 24.87 0.67 -1.70
C LEU A 382 25.98 0.33 -2.71
N TYR A 383 25.76 -0.63 -3.60
CA TYR A 383 26.73 -1.02 -4.63
C TYR A 383 26.84 0.02 -5.75
N PHE A 384 25.80 0.78 -6.04
CA PHE A 384 25.83 1.84 -7.06
C PHE A 384 26.69 3.03 -6.61
N HIS A 385 26.52 3.50 -5.39
CA HIS A 385 27.24 4.68 -4.91
C HIS A 385 28.65 4.38 -4.43
N GLY A 386 28.86 3.25 -3.79
CA GLY A 386 30.14 2.90 -3.17
C GLY A 386 30.63 4.01 -2.25
N CYS A 387 30.59 3.87 -0.95
CA CYS A 387 30.94 4.96 -0.03
C CYS A 387 31.78 4.45 1.16
N ASN A 388 32.61 5.33 1.75
CA ASN A 388 33.34 5.05 3.00
C ASN A 388 34.10 3.71 3.03
N GLY A 389 34.77 3.36 1.94
CA GLY A 389 35.50 2.10 1.80
C GLY A 389 34.68 0.92 1.29
N PHE A 390 33.38 1.05 1.17
CA PHE A 390 32.51 0.10 0.48
C PHE A 390 32.67 0.27 -1.03
N PHE A 391 33.00 -0.81 -1.74
CA PHE A 391 33.34 -0.74 -3.17
C PHE A 391 32.09 -0.59 -4.02
N CYS A 392 32.17 0.30 -5.01
CA CYS A 392 31.17 0.38 -6.08
C CYS A 392 31.24 -0.88 -6.96
N ASP A 393 30.11 -1.53 -7.19
CA ASP A 393 29.95 -2.65 -8.12
C ASP A 393 28.65 -2.48 -8.91
N PHE A 394 28.80 -1.89 -10.09
CA PHE A 394 27.64 -1.61 -10.96
C PHE A 394 26.94 -2.88 -11.45
N LYS A 395 27.64 -4.02 -11.52
CA LYS A 395 27.03 -5.29 -11.93
C LYS A 395 26.09 -5.81 -10.86
N ILE A 396 26.53 -5.81 -9.60
CA ILE A 396 25.67 -6.19 -8.46
C ILE A 396 24.54 -5.18 -8.29
N ALA A 397 24.83 -3.87 -8.44
CA ALA A 397 23.82 -2.83 -8.38
C ALA A 397 22.73 -3.06 -9.43
N GLN A 398 23.11 -3.30 -10.70
CA GLN A 398 22.19 -3.56 -11.79
C GLN A 398 21.30 -4.77 -11.53
N GLN A 399 21.89 -5.91 -11.09
CA GLN A 399 21.11 -7.12 -10.78
C GLN A 399 20.04 -6.87 -9.72
N ASN A 400 20.39 -6.13 -8.67
CA ASN A 400 19.45 -5.80 -7.62
C ASN A 400 18.38 -4.79 -8.09
N PHE A 401 18.76 -3.80 -8.90
CA PHE A 401 17.79 -2.88 -9.48
C PHE A 401 16.87 -3.57 -10.48
N GLU A 402 17.34 -4.58 -11.25
CA GLU A 402 16.49 -5.37 -12.14
C GLU A 402 15.39 -6.09 -11.35
N ILE A 403 15.72 -6.76 -10.25
CA ILE A 403 14.74 -7.42 -9.39
C ILE A 403 13.73 -6.40 -8.81
N ALA A 404 14.23 -5.25 -8.34
CA ALA A 404 13.36 -4.21 -7.81
C ALA A 404 12.46 -3.58 -8.89
N ALA A 405 13.00 -3.34 -10.08
CA ALA A 405 12.27 -2.76 -11.21
C ALA A 405 11.18 -3.69 -11.74
N ASP A 406 11.46 -4.99 -11.83
CA ASP A 406 10.49 -6.02 -12.22
C ASP A 406 9.35 -6.13 -11.21
N ALA A 407 9.64 -5.88 -9.93
CA ALA A 407 8.63 -5.75 -8.89
C ALA A 407 7.94 -4.37 -8.86
N GLY A 408 8.19 -3.51 -9.85
CA GLY A 408 7.54 -2.22 -10.03
C GLY A 408 8.13 -1.05 -9.23
N HIS A 409 9.34 -1.18 -8.68
CA HIS A 409 9.97 -0.09 -7.94
C HIS A 409 10.41 1.04 -8.86
N THR A 410 9.70 2.15 -8.87
CA THR A 410 9.87 3.27 -9.80
C THR A 410 11.29 3.85 -9.79
N ALA A 411 11.90 4.07 -8.61
CA ALA A 411 13.25 4.59 -8.54
C ALA A 411 14.30 3.60 -9.07
N ALA A 412 14.07 2.29 -8.95
CA ALA A 412 14.95 1.29 -9.56
C ALA A 412 14.83 1.29 -11.09
N GLN A 413 13.62 1.46 -11.63
CA GLN A 413 13.40 1.62 -13.07
C GLN A 413 14.13 2.86 -13.61
N TYR A 414 14.00 4.00 -12.94
CA TYR A 414 14.74 5.21 -13.28
C TYR A 414 16.27 4.97 -13.30
N LEU A 415 16.82 4.38 -12.22
CA LEU A 415 18.25 4.14 -12.13
C LEU A 415 18.77 3.15 -13.16
N LEU A 416 17.98 2.14 -13.52
CA LEU A 416 18.34 1.24 -14.64
C LEU A 416 18.37 1.97 -15.97
N GLY A 417 17.35 2.80 -16.24
CA GLY A 417 17.34 3.66 -17.41
C GLY A 417 18.61 4.51 -17.48
N TYR A 418 18.96 5.17 -16.38
CA TYR A 418 20.17 5.96 -16.24
C TYR A 418 21.46 5.14 -16.43
N MET A 419 21.54 3.94 -15.85
CA MET A 419 22.71 3.06 -16.00
C MET A 419 22.92 2.63 -17.45
N TYR A 420 21.86 2.26 -18.16
CA TYR A 420 21.95 1.88 -19.57
C TYR A 420 22.20 3.07 -20.51
N GLU A 421 21.71 4.26 -20.17
CA GLU A 421 21.98 5.50 -20.91
C GLU A 421 23.46 5.91 -20.82
N HIS A 422 24.04 5.82 -19.61
CA HIS A 422 25.39 6.31 -19.33
C HIS A 422 26.48 5.22 -19.39
N GLY A 423 26.09 3.95 -19.63
CA GLY A 423 27.03 2.85 -19.82
C GLY A 423 27.83 2.47 -18.57
N HIS A 424 27.19 2.45 -17.38
CA HIS A 424 27.88 2.02 -16.17
C HIS A 424 28.41 0.57 -16.24
N ASN A 425 27.68 -0.31 -16.94
CA ASN A 425 28.16 -1.64 -17.35
C ASN A 425 28.22 -1.76 -18.87
N GLU A 426 27.17 -1.31 -19.57
CA GLU A 426 27.04 -1.27 -21.02
C GLU A 426 26.11 -0.13 -21.44
N VAL A 427 26.38 0.51 -22.58
CA VAL A 427 25.41 1.44 -23.18
C VAL A 427 24.38 0.63 -23.94
N ASN A 428 23.10 0.82 -23.58
CA ASN A 428 21.99 0.19 -24.31
C ASN A 428 20.79 1.13 -24.33
N LEU A 429 20.67 1.88 -25.42
CA LEU A 429 19.63 2.91 -25.57
C LEU A 429 18.20 2.34 -25.61
N GLU A 430 18.03 1.11 -26.12
CA GLU A 430 16.71 0.46 -26.14
C GLU A 430 16.26 0.13 -24.71
N LYS A 431 17.16 -0.47 -23.89
CA LYS A 431 16.86 -0.72 -22.49
C LYS A 431 16.70 0.57 -21.69
N ALA A 432 17.49 1.61 -21.97
CA ALA A 432 17.35 2.92 -21.34
C ALA A 432 15.95 3.51 -21.61
N ILE A 433 15.50 3.50 -22.86
CA ILE A 433 14.15 3.94 -23.24
C ILE A 433 13.09 3.08 -22.55
N HIS A 434 13.27 1.77 -22.52
CA HIS A 434 12.32 0.86 -21.88
C HIS A 434 12.15 1.19 -20.38
N TYR A 435 13.23 1.25 -19.64
CA TYR A 435 13.15 1.48 -18.19
C TYR A 435 12.72 2.91 -17.83
N HIS A 436 13.17 3.94 -18.57
CA HIS A 436 12.65 5.29 -18.39
C HIS A 436 11.16 5.40 -18.75
N THR A 437 10.66 4.63 -19.73
CA THR A 437 9.23 4.59 -20.05
C THR A 437 8.46 3.97 -18.86
N LEU A 438 8.92 2.84 -18.32
CA LEU A 438 8.29 2.22 -17.15
C LEU A 438 8.28 3.17 -15.94
N ALA A 439 9.40 3.86 -15.69
CA ALA A 439 9.48 4.81 -14.58
C ALA A 439 8.53 6.00 -14.78
N ALA A 440 8.46 6.56 -15.99
CA ALA A 440 7.55 7.66 -16.33
C ALA A 440 6.07 7.24 -16.19
N ASP A 441 5.72 6.04 -16.66
CA ASP A 441 4.37 5.47 -16.53
C ASP A 441 4.00 5.22 -15.06
N ASN A 442 4.99 4.97 -14.20
CA ASN A 442 4.84 4.83 -12.76
C ASN A 442 4.98 6.16 -11.99
N GLY A 443 5.01 7.28 -12.70
CA GLY A 443 4.96 8.62 -12.11
C GLY A 443 6.31 9.24 -11.75
N ASP A 444 7.44 8.69 -12.24
CA ASP A 444 8.73 9.34 -12.08
C ASP A 444 8.77 10.68 -12.85
N ALA A 445 9.18 11.74 -12.16
CA ALA A 445 9.17 13.08 -12.73
C ALA A 445 10.34 13.34 -13.70
N LEU A 446 11.48 12.67 -13.50
CA LEU A 446 12.72 12.88 -14.23
C LEU A 446 12.78 12.09 -15.54
N SER A 447 12.23 10.88 -15.54
CA SER A 447 12.28 9.97 -16.71
C SER A 447 11.74 10.57 -18.01
N PRO A 448 10.69 11.39 -18.02
CA PRO A 448 10.25 12.06 -19.24
C PRO A 448 11.32 12.97 -19.85
N THR A 449 12.14 13.65 -19.05
CA THR A 449 13.26 14.46 -19.53
C THR A 449 14.30 13.59 -20.26
N HIS A 450 14.71 12.48 -19.64
CA HIS A 450 15.64 11.51 -20.24
C HIS A 450 15.09 10.92 -21.55
N LEU A 451 13.81 10.52 -21.57
CA LEU A 451 13.15 10.03 -22.79
C LEU A 451 13.17 11.07 -23.91
N SER A 452 12.90 12.33 -23.58
CA SER A 452 12.96 13.40 -24.58
C SER A 452 14.35 13.58 -25.15
N ILE A 453 15.39 13.48 -24.33
CA ILE A 453 16.78 13.57 -24.78
C ILE A 453 17.15 12.35 -25.63
N LEU A 454 16.84 11.14 -25.19
CA LEU A 454 17.11 9.89 -25.90
C LEU A 454 16.46 9.88 -27.31
N TYR A 455 15.22 10.33 -27.43
CA TYR A 455 14.54 10.42 -28.73
C TYR A 455 15.06 11.54 -29.64
N GLN A 456 16.00 12.36 -29.22
CA GLN A 456 16.74 13.30 -30.08
C GLN A 456 18.07 12.74 -30.58
N LEU A 457 18.59 11.65 -30.01
CA LEU A 457 19.81 10.99 -30.46
C LEU A 457 19.63 10.37 -31.87
N PRO A 458 20.67 10.35 -32.71
CA PRO A 458 20.60 9.81 -34.07
C PRO A 458 20.07 8.38 -34.14
N GLU A 459 20.47 7.53 -33.18
CA GLU A 459 20.18 6.10 -33.10
C GLU A 459 18.69 5.83 -32.78
N CYS A 460 18.06 6.75 -32.02
CA CYS A 460 16.67 6.61 -31.53
C CYS A 460 15.74 7.70 -32.05
N LYS A 461 16.17 8.45 -33.06
CA LYS A 461 15.58 9.71 -33.49
C LYS A 461 14.07 9.67 -33.75
N ASN A 462 13.33 10.35 -32.87
CA ASN A 462 11.89 10.57 -33.01
C ASN A 462 11.48 11.88 -32.33
N TYR A 463 11.50 12.97 -33.08
CA TYR A 463 11.22 14.30 -32.53
C TYR A 463 9.78 14.47 -32.02
N HIS A 464 8.79 13.76 -32.55
CA HIS A 464 7.42 13.81 -32.03
C HIS A 464 7.33 13.20 -30.62
N LYS A 465 8.01 12.06 -30.40
CA LYS A 465 8.11 11.47 -29.06
C LYS A 465 8.94 12.36 -28.14
N ALA A 466 10.07 12.92 -28.63
CA ALA A 466 10.87 13.88 -27.85
C ALA A 466 10.02 15.05 -27.37
N PHE A 467 9.24 15.66 -28.25
CA PHE A 467 8.34 16.76 -27.91
C PHE A 467 7.25 16.34 -26.91
N HIS A 468 6.66 15.16 -27.11
CA HIS A 468 5.66 14.63 -26.19
C HIS A 468 6.20 14.50 -24.78
N TYR A 469 7.35 13.84 -24.60
CA TYR A 469 7.94 13.63 -23.27
C TYR A 469 8.49 14.92 -22.67
N ALA A 470 9.09 15.83 -23.46
CA ALA A 470 9.47 17.14 -22.96
C ALA A 470 8.28 17.95 -22.44
N SER A 471 7.13 17.84 -23.12
CA SER A 471 5.89 18.49 -22.68
C SER A 471 5.39 17.94 -21.34
N ILE A 472 5.53 16.62 -21.11
CA ILE A 472 5.20 15.99 -19.82
C ILE A 472 6.16 16.51 -18.73
N ALA A 473 7.48 16.50 -18.98
CA ALA A 473 8.48 16.96 -18.02
C ALA A 473 8.27 18.44 -17.65
N ALA A 474 8.04 19.30 -18.61
CA ALA A 474 7.76 20.73 -18.38
C ALA A 474 6.45 20.94 -17.61
N LYS A 475 5.42 20.10 -17.84
CA LYS A 475 4.17 20.14 -17.06
C LYS A 475 4.39 19.71 -15.61
N ASN A 476 5.33 18.82 -15.35
CA ASN A 476 5.73 18.39 -14.00
C ASN A 476 6.60 19.43 -13.29
N GLY A 477 7.01 20.52 -13.97
CA GLY A 477 7.85 21.57 -13.41
C GLY A 477 9.34 21.23 -13.38
N GLU A 478 9.76 20.21 -14.16
CA GLU A 478 11.16 19.83 -14.28
C GLU A 478 11.92 20.86 -15.12
N LYS A 479 12.89 21.54 -14.50
CA LYS A 479 13.63 22.63 -15.11
C LYS A 479 14.41 22.22 -16.36
N GLU A 480 15.00 21.03 -16.36
CA GLU A 480 15.66 20.44 -17.53
C GLU A 480 14.64 20.10 -18.63
N GLY A 481 13.45 19.60 -18.25
CA GLY A 481 12.34 19.34 -19.15
C GLY A 481 11.81 20.62 -19.82
N GLU A 482 11.68 21.72 -19.07
CA GLU A 482 11.31 23.02 -19.60
C GLU A 482 12.37 23.55 -20.59
N PHE A 483 13.65 23.40 -20.27
CA PHE A 483 14.76 23.76 -21.15
C PHE A 483 14.75 22.94 -22.43
N VAL A 484 14.60 21.62 -22.35
CA VAL A 484 14.54 20.72 -23.49
C VAL A 484 13.33 21.05 -24.39
N LEU A 485 12.16 21.31 -23.79
CA LEU A 485 10.96 21.72 -24.55
C LEU A 485 11.18 23.07 -25.26
N GLY A 486 11.85 24.01 -24.59
CA GLY A 486 12.27 25.27 -25.18
C GLY A 486 13.16 25.09 -26.39
N ASN A 487 14.14 24.17 -26.32
CA ASN A 487 14.98 23.82 -27.46
C ASN A 487 14.16 23.23 -28.62
N LEU A 488 13.20 22.37 -28.34
CA LEU A 488 12.35 21.75 -29.37
C LEU A 488 11.49 22.80 -30.10
N TYR A 489 10.93 23.78 -29.38
CA TYR A 489 10.23 24.91 -30.00
C TYR A 489 11.18 25.84 -30.76
N PHE A 490 12.35 26.15 -30.21
CA PHE A 490 13.31 27.05 -30.86
C PHE A 490 13.78 26.52 -32.22
N PHE A 491 14.02 25.21 -32.32
CA PHE A 491 14.51 24.57 -33.56
C PHE A 491 13.41 23.94 -34.40
N GLY A 492 12.13 24.01 -34.03
CA GLY A 492 11.03 23.39 -34.74
C GLY A 492 11.13 21.87 -34.84
N ARG A 493 11.57 21.20 -33.76
CA ARG A 493 11.78 19.75 -33.73
C ARG A 493 10.59 19.05 -33.10
N GLY A 494 9.80 18.35 -33.91
CA GLY A 494 8.57 17.67 -33.46
C GLY A 494 7.36 18.57 -33.29
N CYS A 495 7.52 19.87 -33.52
CA CYS A 495 6.49 20.91 -33.50
C CYS A 495 6.86 22.00 -34.51
N GLU A 496 5.97 22.95 -34.77
CA GLU A 496 6.30 24.17 -35.46
C GLU A 496 7.25 25.04 -34.61
N ALA A 497 8.20 25.71 -35.26
CA ALA A 497 9.12 26.59 -34.56
C ALA A 497 8.36 27.78 -33.93
N ASP A 498 8.61 28.06 -32.68
CA ASP A 498 7.95 29.13 -31.91
C ASP A 498 8.95 29.72 -30.94
N VAL A 499 9.56 30.84 -31.33
CA VAL A 499 10.61 31.50 -30.53
C VAL A 499 10.05 32.13 -29.25
N ASP A 500 8.80 32.60 -29.29
CA ASP A 500 8.16 33.24 -28.13
C ASP A 500 7.89 32.19 -27.05
N LYS A 501 7.33 31.02 -27.41
CA LYS A 501 7.17 29.90 -26.47
C LYS A 501 8.51 29.38 -25.97
N ALA A 502 9.52 29.33 -26.82
CA ALA A 502 10.85 28.92 -26.40
C ALA A 502 11.42 29.89 -25.35
N TYR A 503 11.25 31.20 -25.55
CA TYR A 503 11.69 32.22 -24.61
C TYR A 503 11.02 32.09 -23.24
N GLU A 504 9.70 31.93 -23.22
CA GLU A 504 8.93 31.72 -21.97
C GLU A 504 9.38 30.45 -21.23
N LEU A 505 9.62 29.36 -21.96
CA LEU A 505 10.10 28.10 -21.36
C LEU A 505 11.53 28.22 -20.81
N TYR A 506 12.43 28.90 -21.50
CA TYR A 506 13.78 29.17 -21.00
C TYR A 506 13.75 30.06 -19.78
N LYS A 507 12.87 31.07 -19.75
CA LYS A 507 12.69 31.95 -18.60
C LYS A 507 12.24 31.15 -17.37
N ARG A 508 11.24 30.29 -17.52
CA ARG A 508 10.78 29.39 -16.44
C ARG A 508 11.88 28.45 -15.99
N ALA A 509 12.57 27.79 -16.93
CA ALA A 509 13.68 26.90 -16.62
C ALA A 509 14.78 27.62 -15.83
N TRP A 510 15.10 28.86 -16.18
CA TRP A 510 16.08 29.69 -15.47
C TRP A 510 15.58 30.06 -14.06
N GLU A 511 14.34 30.49 -13.93
CA GLU A 511 13.70 30.77 -12.64
C GLU A 511 13.70 29.55 -11.71
N HIS A 512 13.60 28.34 -12.27
CA HIS A 512 13.71 27.07 -11.54
C HIS A 512 15.17 26.60 -11.34
N GLY A 513 16.17 27.40 -11.78
CA GLY A 513 17.58 27.13 -11.55
C GLY A 513 18.26 26.26 -12.61
N CYS A 514 17.82 26.32 -13.88
CA CYS A 514 18.53 25.74 -15.02
C CYS A 514 19.49 26.78 -15.64
N ASP A 515 20.78 26.74 -15.29
CA ASP A 515 21.77 27.73 -15.73
C ASP A 515 21.94 27.76 -17.27
N GLN A 516 21.72 26.64 -17.96
CA GLN A 516 21.81 26.55 -19.41
C GLN A 516 20.75 27.44 -20.12
N ALA A 517 19.64 27.69 -19.46
CA ALA A 517 18.56 28.50 -20.03
C ALA A 517 18.95 29.97 -20.18
N GLN A 518 19.80 30.52 -19.29
CA GLN A 518 20.29 31.89 -19.38
C GLN A 518 20.98 32.17 -20.72
N PHE A 519 21.85 31.27 -21.16
CA PHE A 519 22.54 31.41 -22.44
C PHE A 519 21.58 31.49 -23.63
N MET A 520 20.50 30.72 -23.60
CA MET A 520 19.50 30.73 -24.66
C MET A 520 18.65 32.01 -24.63
N LEU A 521 18.32 32.56 -23.46
CA LEU A 521 17.63 33.83 -23.30
C LEU A 521 18.47 34.95 -23.89
N GLU A 522 19.75 35.08 -23.53
CA GLU A 522 20.68 36.10 -24.07
C GLU A 522 20.82 35.96 -25.60
N LYS A 523 20.80 34.76 -26.11
CA LYS A 523 20.86 34.50 -27.57
C LYS A 523 19.61 35.00 -28.30
N ILE A 524 18.41 34.78 -27.75
CA ILE A 524 17.16 35.29 -28.34
C ILE A 524 17.11 36.80 -28.26
N GLU A 525 17.50 37.39 -27.14
CA GLU A 525 17.54 38.87 -27.00
C GLU A 525 18.47 39.56 -28.01
N LYS A 526 19.63 38.94 -28.30
CA LYS A 526 20.54 39.45 -29.34
C LYS A 526 19.96 39.33 -30.76
N ILE A 527 19.20 38.26 -31.02
CA ILE A 527 18.50 38.10 -32.30
C ILE A 527 17.45 39.22 -32.46
N ASN A 528 16.65 39.47 -31.43
CA ASN A 528 15.61 40.51 -31.44
C ASN A 528 16.15 41.94 -31.49
N GLN A 529 17.37 42.19 -31.02
CA GLN A 529 18.03 43.53 -31.12
C GLN A 529 18.61 43.81 -32.55
N ASN A 530 18.83 42.77 -33.33
CA ASN A 530 19.40 42.88 -34.68
C ASN A 530 18.34 42.86 -35.82
N HIS A 531 17.07 42.74 -35.45
CA HIS A 531 15.91 42.91 -36.34
C HIS A 531 15.13 44.18 -35.95
#